data_7b29e9ec3653574a72d7bf7f34ed30eb
#
_entry.id   7b29e9ec3653574a72d7bf7f34ed30eb
#
_cell.length_a   1.000
_cell.length_b   1.000
_cell.length_c   1.000
_cell.angle_alpha   90.00
_cell.angle_beta   90.00
_cell.angle_gamma   90.00
#
_symmetry.space_group_name_H-M   'P 1'
#
loop_
_entity.id
_entity.type
_entity.pdbx_description
1 polymer ?
#
loop_
_entity_poly.entity_id
_entity_poly.type
_entity_poly.pdbx_seq_one_letter_code
_entity_poly.pdbx_strand_id
1 'polypeptide(L)'
;MIPDRRSGDGQEGGKTIQKYQAIYADPPWDYQQCRLSGSAKKHYPTMRIEELCALPVAEIADRDCALFLWATFPQLPEALRLIQAWGFVYKTVAFVWLKQNKSGKGWFFGLGFWTRGNAEICLLAIKGKPHRNSNRVHQFLISPIRGHSQKPEEAREKIVELMGDLPRVELFAREKTEGWDAWGNEVESDIEISSDTEKEGGDLCV
;
A
#
# COMPACT_ATOMS: atom_id res chain seq x y z
N MET A 1 12.69 -63.95 -0.19
CA MET A 1 11.60 -63.26 0.55
C MET A 1 12.22 -62.09 1.29
N ILE A 2 12.20 -60.88 0.70
CA ILE A 2 12.77 -59.65 1.21
C ILE A 2 11.60 -58.62 1.32
N PRO A 3 11.31 -58.04 2.47
CA PRO A 3 10.22 -57.10 2.61
C PRO A 3 10.61 -55.70 2.07
N ASP A 4 9.70 -55.21 1.24
CA ASP A 4 9.63 -53.86 0.68
C ASP A 4 9.51 -52.80 1.80
N ARG A 5 10.44 -51.84 1.85
CA ARG A 5 10.40 -50.67 2.71
C ARG A 5 9.92 -49.50 1.86
N ARG A 6 8.62 -49.23 1.87
CA ARG A 6 8.06 -47.95 1.39
C ARG A 6 8.34 -46.89 2.45
N SER A 7 9.29 -46.05 2.16
CA SER A 7 9.48 -44.76 2.85
C SER A 7 8.38 -43.82 2.39
N GLY A 8 7.47 -43.49 3.30
CA GLY A 8 6.50 -42.45 3.08
C GLY A 8 7.19 -41.08 3.22
N ASP A 9 7.38 -40.40 2.11
CA ASP A 9 7.76 -38.98 2.11
C ASP A 9 6.54 -38.16 2.51
N GLY A 10 6.50 -37.76 3.76
CA GLY A 10 5.60 -36.73 4.26
C GLY A 10 5.98 -35.38 3.63
N GLN A 11 5.34 -34.99 2.55
CA GLN A 11 5.34 -33.61 2.09
C GLN A 11 4.61 -32.77 3.13
N GLU A 12 5.37 -32.10 4.01
CA GLU A 12 4.86 -30.93 4.72
C GLU A 12 4.50 -29.88 3.67
N GLY A 13 3.21 -29.70 3.47
CA GLY A 13 2.64 -28.65 2.60
C GLY A 13 2.92 -27.28 3.19
N GLY A 14 4.12 -26.73 2.96
CA GLY A 14 4.41 -25.34 3.23
C GLY A 14 3.44 -24.48 2.43
N LYS A 15 2.62 -23.66 3.13
CA LYS A 15 1.70 -22.69 2.53
C LYS A 15 2.55 -21.72 1.69
N THR A 16 2.53 -21.88 0.36
CA THR A 16 3.28 -21.00 -0.55
C THR A 16 2.67 -19.60 -0.44
N ILE A 17 3.40 -18.65 0.14
CA ILE A 17 2.96 -17.27 0.23
C ILE A 17 2.88 -16.69 -1.19
N GLN A 18 1.71 -16.21 -1.58
CA GLN A 18 1.50 -15.49 -2.84
C GLN A 18 2.48 -14.30 -2.93
N LYS A 19 3.17 -14.16 -4.07
CA LYS A 19 4.08 -13.04 -4.34
C LYS A 19 3.46 -12.08 -5.34
N TYR A 20 3.66 -10.78 -5.10
CA TYR A 20 3.07 -9.72 -5.91
C TYR A 20 4.13 -8.93 -6.68
N GLN A 21 3.82 -8.64 -7.92
CA GLN A 21 4.66 -7.84 -8.82
C GLN A 21 4.23 -6.37 -8.85
N ALA A 22 3.02 -6.06 -8.38
CA ALA A 22 2.56 -4.71 -8.13
C ALA A 22 1.90 -4.62 -6.76
N ILE A 23 2.35 -3.67 -5.94
CA ILE A 23 1.79 -3.35 -4.62
C ILE A 23 1.29 -1.91 -4.66
N TYR A 24 0.03 -1.70 -4.31
CA TYR A 24 -0.60 -0.39 -4.20
C TYR A 24 -0.96 -0.15 -2.74
N ALA A 25 -0.57 0.98 -2.16
CA ALA A 25 -0.74 1.23 -0.74
C ALA A 25 -1.15 2.67 -0.44
N ASP A 26 -2.16 2.84 0.42
CA ASP A 26 -2.58 4.12 0.99
C ASP A 26 -2.55 4.03 2.54
N PRO A 27 -1.36 4.15 3.16
CA PRO A 27 -1.22 3.97 4.60
C PRO A 27 -2.05 4.97 5.40
N PRO A 28 -2.63 4.55 6.53
CA PRO A 28 -3.36 5.43 7.45
C PRO A 28 -2.40 6.26 8.30
N TRP A 29 -1.76 7.25 7.68
CA TRP A 29 -0.72 8.08 8.28
C TRP A 29 -1.18 8.74 9.59
N ASP A 30 -0.38 8.65 10.67
CA ASP A 30 -0.58 9.43 11.89
C ASP A 30 0.09 10.82 11.74
N TYR A 31 -0.72 11.84 11.63
CA TYR A 31 -0.27 13.24 11.58
C TYR A 31 0.01 13.76 12.99
N GLN A 32 1.11 13.34 13.62
CA GLN A 32 1.47 13.76 14.98
C GLN A 32 1.64 15.28 15.14
N GLN A 33 1.92 16.00 14.07
CA GLN A 33 2.20 17.45 14.11
C GLN A 33 0.96 18.34 13.96
N CYS A 34 -0.19 17.79 13.61
CA CYS A 34 -1.42 18.59 13.46
C CYS A 34 -2.29 18.51 14.72
N ARG A 35 -2.04 19.37 15.70
CA ARG A 35 -2.94 19.66 16.84
C ARG A 35 -4.22 20.41 16.41
N LEU A 36 -4.48 20.57 15.14
CA LEU A 36 -5.64 21.29 14.63
C LEU A 36 -6.89 20.40 14.73
N SER A 37 -8.00 21.02 15.16
CA SER A 37 -9.35 20.45 15.14
C SER A 37 -9.68 19.92 13.74
N GLY A 38 -9.83 18.59 13.58
CA GLY A 38 -10.09 17.95 12.29
C GLY A 38 -9.03 16.94 11.83
N SER A 39 -8.07 16.55 12.70
CA SER A 39 -7.08 15.54 12.38
C SER A 39 -7.70 14.17 12.07
N ALA A 40 -7.03 13.37 11.24
CA ALA A 40 -7.45 12.03 10.79
C ALA A 40 -7.85 11.08 11.93
N LYS A 41 -7.29 11.23 13.15
CA LYS A 41 -7.61 10.42 14.34
C LYS A 41 -9.09 10.40 14.73
N LYS A 42 -9.90 11.35 14.28
CA LYS A 42 -11.35 11.39 14.55
C LYS A 42 -12.17 10.52 13.60
N HIS A 43 -11.59 10.04 12.50
CA HIS A 43 -12.35 9.40 11.44
C HIS A 43 -11.99 7.93 11.22
N TYR A 44 -10.76 7.50 11.48
CA TYR A 44 -10.30 6.10 11.35
C TYR A 44 -9.03 5.86 12.17
N PRO A 45 -8.72 4.60 12.53
CA PRO A 45 -7.46 4.24 13.19
C PRO A 45 -6.27 4.63 12.32
N THR A 46 -5.32 5.38 12.90
CA THR A 46 -4.06 5.74 12.25
C THR A 46 -2.93 4.86 12.77
N MET A 47 -1.89 4.65 11.97
CA MET A 47 -0.70 3.89 12.35
C MET A 47 0.51 4.84 12.43
N ARG A 48 1.35 4.62 13.44
CA ARG A 48 2.64 5.33 13.55
C ARG A 48 3.60 4.81 12.49
N ILE A 49 4.56 5.64 12.11
CA ILE A 49 5.54 5.26 11.08
C ILE A 49 6.35 4.02 11.48
N GLU A 50 6.63 3.82 12.78
CA GLU A 50 7.30 2.64 13.29
C GLU A 50 6.48 1.36 13.06
N GLU A 51 5.17 1.41 13.28
CA GLU A 51 4.24 0.31 13.06
C GLU A 51 4.14 -0.03 11.56
N LEU A 52 4.05 1.00 10.70
CA LEU A 52 4.06 0.82 9.25
C LEU A 52 5.37 0.19 8.77
N CYS A 53 6.51 0.65 9.27
CA CYS A 53 7.82 0.12 8.91
C CYS A 53 8.03 -1.34 9.37
N ALA A 54 7.35 -1.77 10.43
CA ALA A 54 7.43 -3.13 10.96
C ALA A 54 6.62 -4.16 10.14
N LEU A 55 5.72 -3.70 9.25
CA LEU A 55 4.97 -4.62 8.38
C LEU A 55 5.92 -5.33 7.40
N PRO A 56 5.87 -6.68 7.30
CA PRO A 56 6.79 -7.47 6.48
C PRO A 56 6.41 -7.46 4.98
N VAL A 57 6.18 -6.27 4.41
CA VAL A 57 5.77 -6.11 3.01
C VAL A 57 6.83 -6.68 2.03
N ALA A 58 8.10 -6.68 2.42
CA ALA A 58 9.15 -7.32 1.64
C ALA A 58 8.90 -8.83 1.39
N GLU A 59 8.17 -9.50 2.30
CA GLU A 59 7.89 -10.93 2.21
C GLU A 59 6.81 -11.28 1.19
N ILE A 60 5.87 -10.37 0.93
CA ILE A 60 4.83 -10.55 -0.10
C ILE A 60 5.28 -10.01 -1.45
N ALA A 61 6.33 -9.19 -1.51
CA ALA A 61 6.86 -8.66 -2.76
C ALA A 61 7.65 -9.72 -3.53
N ASP A 62 7.37 -9.84 -4.84
CA ASP A 62 8.18 -10.63 -5.75
C ASP A 62 9.61 -10.08 -5.83
N ARG A 63 10.52 -10.86 -6.42
CA ARG A 63 11.89 -10.42 -6.72
C ARG A 63 11.91 -9.13 -7.52
N ASP A 64 11.02 -9.01 -8.51
CA ASP A 64 10.88 -7.85 -9.38
C ASP A 64 9.49 -7.24 -9.18
N CYS A 65 9.38 -6.24 -8.30
CA CYS A 65 8.12 -5.68 -7.84
C CYS A 65 8.11 -4.15 -7.89
N ALA A 66 6.96 -3.57 -8.27
CA ALA A 66 6.70 -2.13 -8.22
C ALA A 66 5.77 -1.79 -7.04
N LEU A 67 6.13 -0.79 -6.26
CA LEU A 67 5.33 -0.23 -5.18
C LEU A 67 4.79 1.14 -5.59
N PHE A 68 3.48 1.33 -5.44
CA PHE A 68 2.75 2.59 -5.63
C PHE A 68 2.23 3.05 -4.28
N LEU A 69 2.88 4.05 -3.68
CA LEU A 69 2.62 4.48 -2.30
C LEU A 69 2.04 5.90 -2.26
N TRP A 70 0.82 6.04 -1.75
CA TRP A 70 0.22 7.36 -1.53
C TRP A 70 0.80 8.07 -0.33
N ALA A 71 1.05 9.36 -0.52
CA ALA A 71 1.48 10.25 0.53
C ALA A 71 0.93 11.67 0.29
N THR A 72 0.71 12.40 1.37
CA THR A 72 0.56 13.86 1.28
C THR A 72 1.94 14.51 1.27
N PHE A 73 2.05 15.72 0.74
CA PHE A 73 3.33 16.43 0.69
C PHE A 73 4.03 16.55 2.07
N PRO A 74 3.31 16.86 3.18
CA PRO A 74 3.94 16.88 4.50
C PRO A 74 4.48 15.53 4.98
N GLN A 75 3.93 14.41 4.50
CA GLN A 75 4.37 13.05 4.87
C GLN A 75 5.44 12.48 3.93
N LEU A 76 5.96 13.28 3.02
CA LEU A 76 6.97 12.81 2.06
C LEU A 76 8.23 12.21 2.74
N PRO A 77 8.81 12.80 3.81
CA PRO A 77 9.95 12.21 4.49
C PRO A 77 9.65 10.81 5.07
N GLU A 78 8.49 10.67 5.73
CA GLU A 78 8.02 9.40 6.30
C GLU A 78 7.74 8.36 5.20
N ALA A 79 7.16 8.79 4.09
CA ALA A 79 6.90 7.90 2.95
C ALA A 79 8.20 7.36 2.33
N LEU A 80 9.23 8.18 2.21
CA LEU A 80 10.55 7.75 1.74
C LEU A 80 11.22 6.77 2.72
N ARG A 81 11.07 7.02 4.05
CA ARG A 81 11.53 6.11 5.10
C ARG A 81 10.80 4.76 5.00
N LEU A 82 9.49 4.77 4.80
CA LEU A 82 8.66 3.58 4.67
C LEU A 82 9.04 2.74 3.44
N ILE A 83 9.26 3.39 2.29
CA ILE A 83 9.73 2.74 1.07
C ILE A 83 11.02 1.95 1.33
N GLN A 84 11.98 2.54 2.05
CA GLN A 84 13.25 1.89 2.39
C GLN A 84 13.05 0.74 3.37
N ALA A 85 12.21 0.92 4.40
CA ALA A 85 11.91 -0.12 5.40
C ALA A 85 11.26 -1.35 4.77
N TRP A 86 10.42 -1.18 3.74
CA TRP A 86 9.80 -2.27 2.99
C TRP A 86 10.74 -2.90 1.93
N GLY A 87 12.00 -2.46 1.85
CA GLY A 87 13.01 -3.01 0.94
C GLY A 87 12.91 -2.53 -0.50
N PHE A 88 12.26 -1.38 -0.74
CA PHE A 88 12.14 -0.77 -2.06
C PHE A 88 13.09 0.42 -2.22
N VAL A 89 13.36 0.79 -3.48
CA VAL A 89 14.13 1.96 -3.87
C VAL A 89 13.22 2.94 -4.59
N TYR A 90 13.08 4.16 -4.05
CA TYR A 90 12.32 5.23 -4.70
C TYR A 90 12.84 5.54 -6.11
N LYS A 91 11.94 5.72 -7.05
CA LYS A 91 12.27 6.07 -8.44
C LYS A 91 11.75 7.45 -8.84
N THR A 92 10.47 7.71 -8.63
CA THR A 92 9.81 8.94 -9.06
C THR A 92 8.43 9.07 -8.42
N VAL A 93 7.73 10.15 -8.72
CA VAL A 93 6.29 10.28 -8.49
C VAL A 93 5.57 9.59 -9.64
N ALA A 94 4.78 8.54 -9.34
CA ALA A 94 3.94 7.86 -10.32
C ALA A 94 2.78 8.75 -10.75
N PHE A 95 2.02 9.23 -9.75
CA PHE A 95 0.83 10.05 -9.99
C PHE A 95 0.79 11.28 -9.09
N VAL A 96 0.20 12.34 -9.63
CA VAL A 96 -0.22 13.55 -8.90
C VAL A 96 -1.72 13.69 -9.05
N TRP A 97 -2.46 13.49 -7.97
CA TRP A 97 -3.90 13.71 -7.95
C TRP A 97 -4.22 15.16 -7.68
N LEU A 98 -4.74 15.84 -8.69
CA LEU A 98 -5.29 17.19 -8.60
C LEU A 98 -6.78 17.10 -8.25
N LYS A 99 -7.11 17.49 -7.02
CA LYS A 99 -8.45 17.30 -6.46
C LYS A 99 -9.43 18.33 -6.97
N GLN A 100 -10.52 17.85 -7.55
CA GLN A 100 -11.69 18.69 -7.86
C GLN A 100 -12.71 18.63 -6.73
N ASN A 101 -13.61 19.62 -6.68
CA ASN A 101 -14.77 19.59 -5.80
C ASN A 101 -15.67 18.38 -6.13
N LYS A 102 -16.48 17.93 -5.19
CA LYS A 102 -17.43 16.80 -5.37
C LYS A 102 -18.30 16.92 -6.62
N SER A 103 -18.62 18.14 -7.03
CA SER A 103 -19.40 18.41 -8.24
C SER A 103 -18.62 18.22 -9.55
N GLY A 104 -17.32 17.95 -9.51
CA GLY A 104 -16.44 17.95 -10.67
C GLY A 104 -16.13 19.33 -11.23
N LYS A 105 -16.64 20.39 -10.63
CA LYS A 105 -16.44 21.78 -11.08
C LYS A 105 -15.51 22.52 -10.12
N GLY A 106 -14.43 23.10 -10.67
CA GLY A 106 -13.43 23.84 -9.89
C GLY A 106 -12.57 22.94 -8.98
N TRP A 107 -11.62 23.56 -8.32
CA TRP A 107 -10.61 22.88 -7.51
C TRP A 107 -11.06 22.77 -6.06
N PHE A 108 -10.82 21.63 -5.46
CA PHE A 108 -10.91 21.46 -4.01
C PHE A 108 -9.69 22.10 -3.34
N PHE A 109 -9.92 22.79 -2.22
CA PHE A 109 -8.87 23.39 -1.41
C PHE A 109 -8.99 22.93 0.04
N GLY A 110 -8.07 22.07 0.46
CA GLY A 110 -7.89 21.72 1.86
C GLY A 110 -7.19 22.84 2.65
N LEU A 111 -7.04 22.64 3.96
CA LEU A 111 -6.39 23.63 4.83
C LEU A 111 -4.94 23.85 4.45
N GLY A 112 -4.18 22.76 4.21
CA GLY A 112 -2.75 22.81 3.95
C GLY A 112 -1.92 23.34 5.14
N PHE A 113 -0.61 23.44 4.98
CA PHE A 113 0.28 24.02 6.01
C PHE A 113 0.60 25.48 5.74
N TRP A 114 1.22 25.76 4.59
CA TRP A 114 1.59 27.10 4.14
C TRP A 114 0.73 27.55 2.97
N THR A 115 0.47 26.63 2.07
CA THR A 115 -0.42 26.84 0.93
C THR A 115 -1.64 25.96 1.06
N ARG A 116 -2.73 26.29 0.36
CA ARG A 116 -3.92 25.45 0.32
C ARG A 116 -3.60 24.11 -0.34
N GLY A 117 -3.87 23.00 0.37
CA GLY A 117 -3.63 21.65 -0.15
C GLY A 117 -4.74 21.23 -1.10
N ASN A 118 -4.40 21.00 -2.36
CA ASN A 118 -5.34 20.53 -3.38
C ASN A 118 -4.79 19.39 -4.23
N ALA A 119 -3.66 18.82 -3.84
CA ALA A 119 -3.05 17.66 -4.49
C ALA A 119 -2.55 16.64 -3.47
N GLU A 120 -2.45 15.39 -3.91
CA GLU A 120 -1.71 14.30 -3.27
C GLU A 120 -0.83 13.59 -4.28
N ILE A 121 0.21 12.93 -3.80
CA ILE A 121 1.18 12.22 -4.65
C ILE A 121 1.16 10.72 -4.37
N CYS A 122 1.31 9.95 -5.45
CA CYS A 122 1.59 8.52 -5.39
C CYS A 122 3.03 8.31 -5.83
N LEU A 123 3.86 7.80 -4.94
CA LEU A 123 5.27 7.55 -5.19
C LEU A 123 5.45 6.19 -5.88
N LEU A 124 6.37 6.12 -6.85
CA LEU A 124 6.81 4.86 -7.45
C LEU A 124 8.15 4.46 -6.84
N ALA A 125 8.19 3.26 -6.29
CA ALA A 125 9.41 2.62 -5.86
C ALA A 125 9.51 1.20 -6.43
N ILE A 126 10.69 0.64 -6.50
CA ILE A 126 10.91 -0.69 -7.08
C ILE A 126 11.80 -1.55 -6.19
N LYS A 127 11.56 -2.86 -6.27
CA LYS A 127 12.44 -3.94 -5.82
C LYS A 127 12.86 -4.72 -7.06
N GLY A 128 14.15 -5.03 -7.20
CA GLY A 128 14.66 -5.71 -8.39
C GLY A 128 14.56 -4.87 -9.68
N LYS A 129 14.08 -5.47 -10.75
CA LYS A 129 13.99 -4.88 -12.09
C LYS A 129 12.62 -5.10 -12.73
N PRO A 130 11.52 -4.59 -12.15
CA PRO A 130 10.21 -4.73 -12.75
C PRO A 130 10.16 -4.00 -14.11
N HIS A 131 9.43 -4.57 -15.06
CA HIS A 131 9.24 -3.98 -16.38
C HIS A 131 7.88 -3.29 -16.46
N ARG A 132 7.85 -2.13 -17.11
CA ARG A 132 6.59 -1.48 -17.50
C ARG A 132 6.06 -2.08 -18.81
N ASN A 133 4.76 -2.30 -18.86
CA ASN A 133 4.05 -2.77 -20.05
C ASN A 133 3.73 -1.61 -21.02
N SER A 134 3.45 -0.42 -20.48
CA SER A 134 3.08 0.78 -21.25
C SER A 134 4.00 1.96 -20.96
N ASN A 135 4.24 2.79 -21.97
CA ASN A 135 4.92 4.08 -21.84
C ASN A 135 3.98 5.28 -22.06
N ARG A 136 2.66 5.04 -22.13
CA ARG A 136 1.64 6.05 -22.44
C ARG A 136 0.92 6.58 -21.19
N VAL A 137 1.13 5.97 -20.02
CA VAL A 137 0.46 6.36 -18.79
C VAL A 137 0.92 7.74 -18.35
N HIS A 138 -0.02 8.68 -18.27
CA HIS A 138 0.23 10.05 -17.83
C HIS A 138 0.21 10.16 -16.30
N GLN A 139 1.02 11.09 -15.77
CA GLN A 139 1.24 11.27 -14.34
C GLN A 139 0.06 11.95 -13.63
N PHE A 140 -0.68 12.83 -14.31
CA PHE A 140 -1.80 13.54 -13.67
C PHE A 140 -3.06 12.66 -13.57
N LEU A 141 -3.69 12.74 -12.40
CA LEU A 141 -5.05 12.30 -12.11
C LEU A 141 -5.86 13.56 -11.77
N ILE A 142 -6.91 13.82 -12.51
CA ILE A 142 -7.78 14.98 -12.28
C ILE A 142 -9.18 14.45 -12.04
N SER A 143 -9.59 14.39 -10.78
CA SER A 143 -10.88 13.83 -10.42
C SER A 143 -11.48 14.46 -9.14
N PRO A 144 -12.80 14.39 -8.97
CA PRO A 144 -13.45 14.87 -7.77
C PRO A 144 -13.02 14.10 -6.52
N ILE A 145 -13.01 14.80 -5.38
CA ILE A 145 -12.94 14.13 -4.08
C ILE A 145 -14.23 13.32 -3.88
N ARG A 146 -14.08 12.10 -3.34
CA ARG A 146 -15.17 11.19 -2.98
C ARG A 146 -15.38 11.16 -1.47
N GLY A 147 -15.40 9.99 -0.86
CA GLY A 147 -15.42 9.82 0.59
C GLY A 147 -14.13 10.32 1.26
N HIS A 148 -14.08 10.30 2.58
CA HIS A 148 -12.89 10.70 3.33
C HIS A 148 -11.66 9.91 2.88
N SER A 149 -10.65 10.63 2.38
CA SER A 149 -9.34 10.07 1.95
C SER A 149 -9.38 8.98 0.86
N GLN A 150 -10.53 8.73 0.23
CA GLN A 150 -10.65 7.76 -0.85
C GLN A 150 -9.90 8.23 -2.09
N LYS A 151 -8.96 7.41 -2.56
CA LYS A 151 -8.15 7.71 -3.75
C LYS A 151 -8.96 7.47 -5.04
N PRO A 152 -8.60 8.13 -6.15
CA PRO A 152 -9.28 7.93 -7.43
C PRO A 152 -9.10 6.50 -7.94
N GLU A 153 -10.18 5.88 -8.43
CA GLU A 153 -10.17 4.53 -9.03
C GLU A 153 -9.24 4.46 -10.24
N GLU A 154 -9.17 5.54 -11.02
CA GLU A 154 -8.27 5.69 -12.17
C GLU A 154 -6.80 5.39 -11.83
N ALA A 155 -6.40 5.50 -10.56
CA ALA A 155 -5.05 5.14 -10.14
C ALA A 155 -4.79 3.63 -10.34
N ARG A 156 -5.76 2.77 -9.95
CA ARG A 156 -5.66 1.32 -10.13
C ARG A 156 -5.65 0.95 -11.62
N GLU A 157 -6.51 1.57 -12.43
CA GLU A 157 -6.56 1.37 -13.89
C GLU A 157 -5.22 1.74 -14.53
N LYS A 158 -4.66 2.90 -14.17
CA LYS A 158 -3.35 3.34 -14.67
C LYS A 158 -2.20 2.44 -14.22
N ILE A 159 -2.25 1.86 -13.03
CA ILE A 159 -1.26 0.87 -12.57
C ILE A 159 -1.34 -0.38 -13.46
N VAL A 160 -2.54 -0.88 -13.74
CA VAL A 160 -2.73 -2.04 -14.62
C VAL A 160 -2.28 -1.72 -16.06
N GLU A 161 -2.59 -0.54 -16.60
CA GLU A 161 -2.09 -0.10 -17.90
C GLU A 161 -0.55 -0.04 -17.92
N LEU A 162 0.06 0.51 -16.85
CA LEU A 162 1.51 0.68 -16.76
C LEU A 162 2.24 -0.65 -16.61
N MET A 163 1.75 -1.53 -15.74
CA MET A 163 2.45 -2.76 -15.35
C MET A 163 2.00 -3.99 -16.12
N GLY A 164 0.78 -4.00 -16.67
CA GLY A 164 0.13 -5.17 -17.25
C GLY A 164 -0.71 -5.93 -16.23
N ASP A 165 -1.31 -7.04 -16.69
CA ASP A 165 -2.10 -7.94 -15.85
C ASP A 165 -1.17 -8.90 -15.09
N LEU A 166 -0.69 -8.45 -13.93
CA LEU A 166 0.26 -9.13 -13.05
C LEU A 166 -0.39 -9.40 -11.70
N PRO A 167 0.14 -10.38 -10.92
CA PRO A 167 -0.24 -10.53 -9.51
C PRO A 167 -0.06 -9.21 -8.76
N ARG A 168 -1.15 -8.70 -8.20
CA ARG A 168 -1.21 -7.39 -7.57
C ARG A 168 -2.04 -7.38 -6.31
N VAL A 169 -1.67 -6.52 -5.35
CA VAL A 169 -2.35 -6.37 -4.07
C VAL A 169 -2.50 -4.91 -3.70
N GLU A 170 -3.64 -4.59 -3.10
CA GLU A 170 -3.88 -3.31 -2.44
C GLU A 170 -3.75 -3.46 -0.93
N LEU A 171 -2.81 -2.74 -0.32
CA LEU A 171 -2.62 -2.66 1.12
C LEU A 171 -3.42 -1.48 1.68
N PHE A 172 -4.00 -1.68 2.87
CA PHE A 172 -4.90 -0.74 3.54
C PHE A 172 -6.18 -0.49 2.72
N ALA A 173 -6.61 -1.54 1.99
CA ALA A 173 -7.82 -1.51 1.17
C ALA A 173 -9.07 -1.26 2.04
N ARG A 174 -10.01 -0.47 1.50
CA ARG A 174 -11.32 -0.20 2.11
C ARG A 174 -12.45 -0.91 1.42
N GLU A 175 -12.21 -1.40 0.22
CA GLU A 175 -13.15 -2.16 -0.60
C GLU A 175 -12.38 -3.17 -1.45
N LYS A 176 -13.03 -4.27 -1.82
CA LYS A 176 -12.46 -5.21 -2.77
C LYS A 176 -12.62 -4.68 -4.18
N THR A 177 -11.54 -4.70 -4.95
CA THR A 177 -11.50 -4.31 -6.36
C THR A 177 -11.23 -5.54 -7.20
N GLU A 178 -12.00 -5.76 -8.27
CA GLU A 178 -11.82 -6.88 -9.17
C GLU A 178 -10.39 -6.95 -9.71
N GLY A 179 -9.79 -8.14 -9.66
CA GLY A 179 -8.43 -8.41 -10.10
C GLY A 179 -7.32 -7.89 -9.17
N TRP A 180 -7.65 -7.44 -7.96
CA TRP A 180 -6.72 -7.07 -6.91
C TRP A 180 -6.99 -7.92 -5.67
N ASP A 181 -5.94 -8.51 -5.12
CA ASP A 181 -6.01 -9.00 -3.75
C ASP A 181 -5.99 -7.81 -2.79
N ALA A 182 -6.66 -7.95 -1.66
CA ALA A 182 -6.84 -6.87 -0.70
C ALA A 182 -6.34 -7.26 0.69
N TRP A 183 -5.72 -6.29 1.37
CA TRP A 183 -5.41 -6.35 2.79
C TRP A 183 -5.77 -5.02 3.45
N GLY A 184 -6.57 -5.05 4.53
CA GLY A 184 -7.00 -3.85 5.23
C GLY A 184 -8.01 -4.12 6.31
N ASN A 185 -8.26 -3.13 7.16
CA ASN A 185 -9.16 -3.26 8.31
C ASN A 185 -10.67 -3.13 7.95
N GLU A 186 -10.97 -2.63 6.75
CA GLU A 186 -12.35 -2.38 6.29
C GLU A 186 -12.82 -3.45 5.28
N VAL A 187 -11.97 -4.46 4.99
CA VAL A 187 -12.27 -5.55 4.04
C VAL A 187 -11.94 -6.90 4.65
N GLU A 188 -12.58 -7.95 4.14
CA GLU A 188 -12.09 -9.32 4.34
C GLU A 188 -10.80 -9.48 3.53
N SER A 189 -9.67 -9.62 4.24
CA SER A 189 -8.35 -9.68 3.61
C SER A 189 -8.12 -11.01 2.90
N ASP A 190 -7.53 -10.95 1.70
CA ASP A 190 -7.16 -12.14 0.92
C ASP A 190 -5.79 -12.69 1.34
N ILE A 191 -5.00 -11.89 2.08
CA ILE A 191 -3.66 -12.25 2.58
C ILE A 191 -3.51 -11.86 4.05
N GLU A 192 -2.56 -12.51 4.71
CA GLU A 192 -2.16 -12.18 6.08
C GLU A 192 -0.80 -11.47 6.05
N ILE A 193 -0.73 -10.29 6.67
CA ILE A 193 0.50 -9.54 6.93
C ILE A 193 0.52 -9.26 8.43
N SER A 194 1.27 -10.05 9.20
CA SER A 194 1.45 -9.85 10.63
C SER A 194 2.91 -9.54 10.95
N SER A 195 3.16 -8.52 11.76
CA SER A 195 4.47 -8.33 12.38
C SER A 195 4.64 -9.38 13.49
N ASP A 196 5.76 -10.11 13.50
CA ASP A 196 6.07 -11.17 14.51
C ASP A 196 6.16 -10.67 15.96
N THR A 197 5.75 -9.44 16.26
CA THR A 197 5.81 -8.84 17.60
C THR A 197 4.78 -9.39 18.61
N GLU A 198 3.86 -10.26 18.20
CA GLU A 198 2.85 -10.85 19.13
C GLU A 198 3.21 -12.23 19.70
N LYS A 199 4.39 -12.81 19.36
CA LYS A 199 4.74 -14.17 19.83
C LYS A 199 5.58 -14.26 21.09
N GLU A 200 5.99 -13.17 21.71
CA GLU A 200 6.77 -13.19 22.98
C GLU A 200 6.08 -12.50 24.15
N GLY A 201 4.80 -12.76 24.34
CA GLY A 201 4.01 -12.28 25.48
C GLY A 201 3.32 -13.41 26.24
N GLY A 202 3.90 -14.61 26.25
CA GLY A 202 3.37 -15.78 26.95
C GLY A 202 4.24 -16.15 28.13
N ASP A 203 3.69 -15.94 29.35
CA ASP A 203 4.02 -16.54 30.64
C ASP A 203 5.46 -16.45 31.18
N LEU A 204 5.66 -15.52 32.07
CA LEU A 204 6.50 -15.71 33.22
C LEU A 204 5.74 -15.22 34.47
N CYS A 205 4.77 -16.05 34.92
CA CYS A 205 4.37 -16.10 36.31
C CYS A 205 5.22 -17.17 37.01
N VAL A 206 6.15 -16.77 37.85
CA VAL A 206 6.46 -17.39 39.16
C VAL A 206 6.91 -16.30 40.12
#